data_01c3c08a56cf7c645d0d04961aa27183
#
_entry.id   01c3c08a56cf7c645d0d04961aa27183
#
_cell.length_a   1.000
_cell.length_b   1.000
_cell.length_c   1.000
_cell.angle_alpha   90.00
_cell.angle_beta   90.00
_cell.angle_gamma   90.00
#
_symmetry.space_group_name_H-M   'P 1'
#
loop_
_entity.id
_entity.type
_entity.pdbx_description
1 polymer ?
#
loop_
_entity_poly.entity_id
_entity_poly.type
_entity_poly.pdbx_seq_one_letter_code
_entity_poly.pdbx_strand_id
1 'polypeptide(L)'
;MNIRSGRSGVLVLGIVTITSYGSWLYSFGVLMGPIHDDVGWGTTMLGVTFGAGFLINGAASVVGGRLLDRFGCRGPFLLQAVVGGGCLLAATWATHQVVFGGLYALGAGVVGATGFYHVTTAAAARLRPDRPDRAIARLTMVGAMCSAIYLPMTAWMVEAWGWRTTGRVLALLAVAGALLAASLGEAGRSEEVASQNPWRAMRDALGRPAIRRMLLVFFLVWLAYTTILGYQVPIMTGAGLSLGAAGALGGLRGFGQLFGRMGLMGVVERFGADRLLRLAYAVSAVGVAFLLVGTVPAGIAYAVVAGASLGATSPLQAIYARTRFDARDLGLLMGLQGLAVGLAGGIGPVVGGVTHDLTGSWTPTVLLAVAALVGSTLLLRNDPGGR
;
A
#
# COMPACT_ATOMS: atom_id res chain seq x y z
N MET A 1 10.50 11.51 29.01
CA MET A 1 10.84 11.77 27.61
C MET A 1 9.73 12.67 27.04
N ASN A 2 10.04 13.90 26.63
CA ASN A 2 9.00 14.85 26.20
C ASN A 2 8.55 14.48 24.78
N ILE A 3 7.49 13.65 24.66
CA ILE A 3 6.97 13.08 23.40
C ILE A 3 6.53 14.20 22.42
N ARG A 4 6.32 15.40 22.91
CA ARG A 4 5.95 16.59 22.10
C ARG A 4 7.15 17.27 21.42
N SER A 5 8.40 16.84 21.66
CA SER A 5 9.53 17.35 20.87
C SER A 5 9.39 16.89 19.42
N GLY A 6 9.57 17.76 18.44
CA GLY A 6 9.31 17.47 17.03
C GLY A 6 10.05 16.25 16.45
N ARG A 7 11.19 15.83 17.04
CA ARG A 7 11.93 14.61 16.65
C ARG A 7 11.24 13.33 17.14
N SER A 8 10.81 13.31 18.41
CA SER A 8 10.09 12.17 19.00
C SER A 8 8.70 12.00 18.37
N GLY A 9 7.99 13.10 18.05
CA GLY A 9 6.71 13.05 17.37
C GLY A 9 6.80 12.41 15.98
N VAL A 10 7.83 12.70 15.18
CA VAL A 10 8.04 12.07 13.86
C VAL A 10 8.31 10.56 14.00
N LEU A 11 9.02 10.12 15.04
CA LEU A 11 9.22 8.70 15.30
C LEU A 11 7.91 8.00 15.67
N VAL A 12 7.08 8.61 16.51
CA VAL A 12 5.74 8.11 16.86
C VAL A 12 4.86 7.97 15.62
N LEU A 13 4.89 8.97 14.70
CA LEU A 13 4.20 8.86 13.41
C LEU A 13 4.78 7.74 12.53
N GLY A 14 6.07 7.50 12.60
CA GLY A 14 6.70 6.33 11.94
C GLY A 14 6.18 5.01 12.50
N ILE A 15 6.04 4.89 13.81
CA ILE A 15 5.51 3.68 14.48
C ILE A 15 4.05 3.43 14.05
N VAL A 16 3.18 4.44 14.10
CA VAL A 16 1.79 4.23 13.65
C VAL A 16 1.72 3.91 12.17
N THR A 17 2.61 4.46 11.34
CA THR A 17 2.68 4.11 9.91
C THR A 17 3.04 2.63 9.73
N ILE A 18 4.09 2.14 10.39
CA ILE A 18 4.49 0.72 10.32
C ILE A 18 3.36 -0.18 10.81
N THR A 19 2.77 0.12 11.97
CA THR A 19 1.70 -0.73 12.53
C THR A 19 0.45 -0.71 11.65
N SER A 20 0.13 0.42 11.01
CA SER A 20 -1.01 0.53 10.11
C SER A 20 -0.82 -0.25 8.81
N TYR A 21 0.31 -0.09 8.13
CA TYR A 21 0.61 -0.87 6.92
C TYR A 21 0.79 -2.36 7.23
N GLY A 22 1.42 -2.66 8.35
CA GLY A 22 1.75 -4.02 8.75
C GLY A 22 0.55 -4.85 9.13
N SER A 23 -0.34 -4.30 9.96
CA SER A 23 -1.44 -5.05 10.58
C SER A 23 -2.49 -5.57 9.59
N TRP A 24 -2.62 -4.97 8.40
CA TRP A 24 -3.54 -5.50 7.40
C TRP A 24 -2.93 -5.60 5.99
N LEU A 25 -2.28 -4.57 5.48
CA LEU A 25 -1.83 -4.55 4.08
C LEU A 25 -0.81 -5.65 3.78
N TYR A 26 0.20 -5.78 4.64
CA TYR A 26 1.24 -6.79 4.45
C TYR A 26 0.92 -8.13 5.10
N SER A 27 0.16 -8.15 6.18
CA SER A 27 -0.17 -9.38 6.90
C SER A 27 -1.30 -10.16 6.26
N PHE A 28 -2.27 -9.53 5.61
CA PHE A 28 -3.45 -10.22 5.11
C PHE A 28 -3.13 -11.32 4.10
N GLY A 29 -2.19 -11.06 3.19
CA GLY A 29 -1.73 -12.06 2.22
C GLY A 29 -1.11 -13.31 2.88
N VAL A 30 -0.48 -13.14 4.05
CA VAL A 30 0.05 -14.27 4.85
C VAL A 30 -1.08 -15.05 5.53
N LEU A 31 -2.14 -14.34 5.95
CA LEU A 31 -3.29 -14.94 6.63
C LEU A 31 -4.23 -15.69 5.69
N MET A 32 -4.25 -15.38 4.39
CA MET A 32 -5.24 -15.91 3.43
C MET A 32 -5.24 -17.44 3.35
N GLY A 33 -4.07 -18.08 3.18
CA GLY A 33 -3.96 -19.54 3.13
C GLY A 33 -4.43 -20.20 4.44
N PRO A 34 -3.86 -19.83 5.59
CA PRO A 34 -4.28 -20.35 6.90
C PRO A 34 -5.77 -20.13 7.23
N ILE A 35 -6.37 -19.03 6.78
CA ILE A 35 -7.83 -18.83 6.92
C ILE A 35 -8.59 -19.80 6.04
N HIS A 36 -8.18 -19.96 4.76
CA HIS A 36 -8.79 -20.90 3.84
C HIS A 36 -8.75 -22.33 4.39
N ASP A 37 -7.58 -22.75 4.90
CA ASP A 37 -7.35 -24.10 5.41
C ASP A 37 -8.16 -24.40 6.69
N ASP A 38 -8.35 -23.38 7.58
CA ASP A 38 -9.07 -23.55 8.85
C ASP A 38 -10.59 -23.50 8.69
N VAL A 39 -11.12 -22.58 7.87
CA VAL A 39 -12.56 -22.30 7.80
C VAL A 39 -13.18 -22.50 6.41
N GLY A 40 -12.40 -22.89 5.39
CA GLY A 40 -12.87 -23.19 4.04
C GLY A 40 -13.38 -21.99 3.24
N TRP A 41 -13.06 -20.74 3.64
CA TRP A 41 -13.52 -19.57 2.90
C TRP A 41 -12.75 -19.42 1.61
N GLY A 42 -13.46 -19.19 0.49
CA GLY A 42 -12.89 -19.10 -0.85
C GLY A 42 -11.94 -17.92 -1.02
N THR A 43 -10.98 -18.09 -1.94
CA THR A 43 -9.96 -17.06 -2.24
C THR A 43 -10.59 -15.79 -2.80
N THR A 44 -11.67 -15.91 -3.59
CA THR A 44 -12.47 -14.77 -4.06
C THR A 44 -13.01 -13.93 -2.90
N MET A 45 -13.61 -14.58 -1.89
CA MET A 45 -14.15 -13.88 -0.73
C MET A 45 -13.06 -13.13 0.04
N LEU A 46 -11.90 -13.76 0.25
CA LEU A 46 -10.76 -13.12 0.89
C LEU A 46 -10.21 -11.96 0.02
N GLY A 47 -10.19 -12.13 -1.30
CA GLY A 47 -9.82 -11.06 -2.25
C GLY A 47 -10.79 -9.88 -2.21
N VAL A 48 -12.11 -10.16 -2.15
CA VAL A 48 -13.15 -9.12 -1.98
C VAL A 48 -12.97 -8.38 -0.65
N THR A 49 -12.70 -9.11 0.43
CA THR A 49 -12.44 -8.51 1.75
C THR A 49 -11.25 -7.54 1.71
N PHE A 50 -10.15 -7.97 1.10
CA PHE A 50 -8.95 -7.14 0.97
C PHE A 50 -9.17 -5.94 0.05
N GLY A 51 -9.81 -6.15 -1.10
CA GLY A 51 -10.18 -5.10 -2.04
C GLY A 51 -11.14 -4.07 -1.44
N ALA A 52 -12.16 -4.52 -0.70
CA ALA A 52 -13.08 -3.62 -0.01
C ALA A 52 -12.35 -2.74 1.03
N GLY A 53 -11.36 -3.29 1.74
CA GLY A 53 -10.48 -2.52 2.61
C GLY A 53 -9.78 -1.36 1.86
N PHE A 54 -9.27 -1.59 0.65
CA PHE A 54 -8.69 -0.53 -0.19
C PHE A 54 -9.71 0.52 -0.62
N LEU A 55 -10.92 0.11 -1.02
CA LEU A 55 -11.98 1.04 -1.42
C LEU A 55 -12.41 1.93 -0.26
N ILE A 56 -12.60 1.34 0.92
CA ILE A 56 -12.94 2.08 2.15
C ILE A 56 -11.79 3.01 2.53
N ASN A 57 -10.53 2.54 2.46
CA ASN A 57 -9.35 3.39 2.68
C ASN A 57 -9.37 4.61 1.76
N GLY A 58 -9.56 4.41 0.46
CA GLY A 58 -9.62 5.50 -0.52
C GLY A 58 -10.74 6.51 -0.21
N ALA A 59 -11.95 6.03 0.05
CA ALA A 59 -13.10 6.87 0.36
C ALA A 59 -12.95 7.61 1.71
N ALA A 60 -12.45 6.93 2.73
CA ALA A 60 -12.30 7.48 4.08
C ALA A 60 -11.04 8.34 4.27
N SER A 61 -10.09 8.34 3.32
CA SER A 61 -8.84 9.12 3.43
C SER A 61 -9.10 10.63 3.54
N VAL A 62 -10.14 11.13 2.87
CA VAL A 62 -10.57 12.52 2.98
C VAL A 62 -11.05 12.85 4.40
N VAL A 63 -11.75 11.90 5.04
CA VAL A 63 -12.19 12.04 6.44
C VAL A 63 -10.98 12.05 7.36
N GLY A 64 -10.01 11.14 7.15
CA GLY A 64 -8.75 11.09 7.90
C GLY A 64 -7.98 12.41 7.85
N GLY A 65 -7.85 13.00 6.66
CA GLY A 65 -7.23 14.31 6.45
C GLY A 65 -7.98 15.44 7.19
N ARG A 66 -9.31 15.52 7.06
CA ARG A 66 -10.12 16.52 7.74
C ARG A 66 -10.09 16.39 9.27
N LEU A 67 -10.03 15.16 9.78
CA LEU A 67 -9.85 14.94 11.23
C LEU A 67 -8.49 15.44 11.71
N LEU A 68 -7.43 15.23 10.91
CA LEU A 68 -6.10 15.78 11.20
C LEU A 68 -6.14 17.31 11.19
N ASP A 69 -6.78 17.93 10.19
CA ASP A 69 -6.88 19.38 10.08
C ASP A 69 -7.62 19.99 11.30
N ARG A 70 -8.73 19.38 11.71
CA ARG A 70 -9.59 19.92 12.77
C ARG A 70 -9.11 19.60 14.19
N PHE A 71 -8.62 18.38 14.42
CA PHE A 71 -8.34 17.85 15.76
C PHE A 71 -6.86 17.48 15.97
N GLY A 72 -5.98 17.76 15.01
CA GLY A 72 -4.60 17.32 15.02
C GLY A 72 -4.49 15.78 14.97
N CYS A 73 -3.40 15.25 15.50
CA CYS A 73 -3.15 13.80 15.54
C CYS A 73 -4.19 13.03 16.38
N ARG A 74 -4.83 13.70 17.36
CA ARG A 74 -5.81 13.04 18.23
C ARG A 74 -7.01 12.50 17.45
N GLY A 75 -7.54 13.27 16.47
CA GLY A 75 -8.75 12.90 15.74
C GLY A 75 -8.63 11.60 14.95
N PRO A 76 -7.77 11.55 13.93
CA PRO A 76 -7.65 10.37 13.06
C PRO A 76 -7.17 9.14 13.82
N PHE A 77 -6.23 9.28 14.78
CA PHE A 77 -5.67 8.11 15.45
C PHE A 77 -6.57 7.55 16.55
N LEU A 78 -7.45 8.32 17.19
CA LEU A 78 -8.52 7.76 18.02
C LEU A 78 -9.55 7.01 17.18
N LEU A 79 -9.94 7.55 16.02
CA LEU A 79 -10.81 6.81 15.08
C LEU A 79 -10.16 5.49 14.66
N GLN A 80 -8.87 5.51 14.36
CA GLN A 80 -8.11 4.31 14.02
C GLN A 80 -8.13 3.28 15.16
N ALA A 81 -7.86 3.71 16.39
CA ALA A 81 -7.79 2.79 17.53
C ALA A 81 -9.15 2.15 17.81
N VAL A 82 -10.21 2.95 17.87
CA VAL A 82 -11.55 2.50 18.28
C VAL A 82 -12.25 1.74 17.15
N VAL A 83 -12.39 2.37 15.98
CA VAL A 83 -13.13 1.74 14.88
C VAL A 83 -12.24 0.80 14.08
N GLY A 84 -11.07 1.28 13.63
CA GLY A 84 -10.16 0.49 12.81
C GLY A 84 -9.67 -0.77 13.52
N GLY A 85 -9.00 -0.57 14.65
CA GLY A 85 -8.46 -1.66 15.46
C GLY A 85 -9.55 -2.51 16.11
N GLY A 86 -10.65 -1.90 16.58
CA GLY A 86 -11.80 -2.63 17.13
C GLY A 86 -12.45 -3.57 16.13
N CYS A 87 -12.66 -3.13 14.89
CA CYS A 87 -13.21 -3.98 13.82
C CYS A 87 -12.24 -5.10 13.42
N LEU A 88 -10.93 -4.81 13.28
CA LEU A 88 -9.92 -5.84 13.00
C LEU A 88 -9.88 -6.88 14.11
N LEU A 89 -9.95 -6.45 15.37
CA LEU A 89 -9.96 -7.33 16.50
C LEU A 89 -11.24 -8.18 16.52
N ALA A 90 -12.41 -7.57 16.34
CA ALA A 90 -13.71 -8.26 16.30
C ALA A 90 -13.78 -9.29 15.15
N ALA A 91 -13.17 -9.00 13.99
CA ALA A 91 -13.11 -9.93 12.88
C ALA A 91 -12.49 -11.29 13.27
N THR A 92 -11.55 -11.32 14.22
CA THR A 92 -10.89 -12.56 14.64
C THR A 92 -11.79 -13.56 15.36
N TRP A 93 -12.96 -13.13 15.84
CA TRP A 93 -13.98 -14.01 16.44
C TRP A 93 -15.12 -14.37 15.48
N ALA A 94 -15.13 -13.78 14.29
CA ALA A 94 -16.16 -14.07 13.31
C ALA A 94 -16.10 -15.55 12.87
N THR A 95 -17.26 -16.18 12.85
CA THR A 95 -17.47 -17.55 12.37
C THR A 95 -18.15 -17.57 10.99
N HIS A 96 -18.74 -16.46 10.57
CA HIS A 96 -19.41 -16.31 9.29
C HIS A 96 -18.59 -15.41 8.36
N GLN A 97 -18.35 -15.87 7.13
CA GLN A 97 -17.48 -15.18 6.15
C GLN A 97 -17.86 -13.73 5.85
N VAL A 98 -19.17 -13.40 5.78
CA VAL A 98 -19.64 -12.04 5.50
C VAL A 98 -19.37 -11.11 6.69
N VAL A 99 -19.53 -11.61 7.92
CA VAL A 99 -19.22 -10.86 9.14
C VAL A 99 -17.73 -10.57 9.23
N PHE A 100 -16.90 -11.60 9.00
CA PHE A 100 -15.45 -11.44 8.93
C PHE A 100 -15.08 -10.41 7.87
N GLY A 101 -15.56 -10.59 6.63
CA GLY A 101 -15.24 -9.71 5.51
C GLY A 101 -15.63 -8.26 5.76
N GLY A 102 -16.85 -8.04 6.27
CA GLY A 102 -17.35 -6.69 6.59
C GLY A 102 -16.52 -6.00 7.69
N LEU A 103 -16.28 -6.70 8.82
CA LEU A 103 -15.49 -6.17 9.92
C LEU A 103 -14.03 -5.94 9.51
N TYR A 104 -13.42 -6.92 8.81
CA TYR A 104 -12.03 -6.79 8.38
C TYR A 104 -11.86 -5.65 7.37
N ALA A 105 -12.73 -5.57 6.36
CA ALA A 105 -12.66 -4.51 5.35
C ALA A 105 -12.86 -3.12 5.96
N LEU A 106 -13.83 -2.97 6.86
CA LEU A 106 -14.06 -1.70 7.57
C LEU A 106 -12.86 -1.34 8.44
N GLY A 107 -12.36 -2.28 9.24
CA GLY A 107 -11.19 -2.09 10.09
C GLY A 107 -9.95 -1.71 9.29
N ALA A 108 -9.62 -2.49 8.26
CA ALA A 108 -8.52 -2.27 7.35
C ALA A 108 -8.62 -0.90 6.65
N GLY A 109 -9.81 -0.58 6.14
CA GLY A 109 -10.07 0.68 5.45
C GLY A 109 -9.86 1.89 6.36
N VAL A 110 -10.38 1.85 7.60
CA VAL A 110 -10.19 2.94 8.58
C VAL A 110 -8.73 3.06 9.02
N VAL A 111 -8.05 1.94 9.29
CA VAL A 111 -6.62 1.94 9.63
C VAL A 111 -5.79 2.56 8.49
N GLY A 112 -6.08 2.19 7.24
CA GLY A 112 -5.42 2.78 6.08
C GLY A 112 -5.71 4.27 5.93
N ALA A 113 -6.97 4.67 6.03
CA ALA A 113 -7.43 6.05 5.85
C ALA A 113 -6.83 7.03 6.86
N THR A 114 -6.40 6.56 8.01
CA THR A 114 -5.88 7.40 9.10
C THR A 114 -4.40 7.21 9.38
N GLY A 115 -3.85 6.00 9.14
CA GLY A 115 -2.48 5.66 9.50
C GLY A 115 -1.49 5.57 8.32
N PHE A 116 -1.94 5.70 7.06
CA PHE A 116 -1.05 5.66 5.90
C PHE A 116 -0.39 7.01 5.62
N TYR A 117 0.55 7.01 4.69
CA TYR A 117 1.41 8.14 4.38
C TYR A 117 0.66 9.46 4.10
N HIS A 118 -0.54 9.43 3.50
CA HIS A 118 -1.30 10.65 3.20
C HIS A 118 -1.66 11.46 4.45
N VAL A 119 -1.89 10.82 5.60
CA VAL A 119 -2.14 11.50 6.88
C VAL A 119 -0.83 11.70 7.65
N THR A 120 0.00 10.66 7.75
CA THR A 120 1.16 10.68 8.63
C THR A 120 2.27 11.59 8.11
N THR A 121 2.46 11.73 6.77
CA THR A 121 3.42 12.69 6.19
C THR A 121 2.94 14.12 6.37
N ALA A 122 1.64 14.39 6.22
CA ALA A 122 1.09 15.71 6.49
C ALA A 122 1.28 16.11 7.96
N ALA A 123 0.99 15.20 8.90
CA ALA A 123 1.25 15.42 10.31
C ALA A 123 2.74 15.64 10.62
N ALA A 124 3.64 14.84 10.00
CA ALA A 124 5.09 14.97 10.19
C ALA A 124 5.64 16.31 9.70
N ALA A 125 5.17 16.79 8.53
CA ALA A 125 5.55 18.09 7.99
C ALA A 125 5.13 19.23 8.92
N ARG A 126 3.91 19.17 9.47
CA ARG A 126 3.38 20.18 10.40
C ARG A 126 4.05 20.15 11.78
N LEU A 127 4.51 18.96 12.22
CA LEU A 127 5.31 18.84 13.46
C LEU A 127 6.70 19.46 13.35
N ARG A 128 7.23 19.59 12.15
CA ARG A 128 8.55 20.14 11.87
C ARG A 128 8.52 21.17 10.74
N PRO A 129 7.84 22.32 10.95
CA PRO A 129 7.70 23.35 9.92
C PRO A 129 9.05 23.97 9.53
N ASP A 130 10.05 23.89 10.41
CA ASP A 130 11.45 24.29 10.15
C ASP A 130 12.15 23.38 9.12
N ARG A 131 11.81 22.10 9.03
CA ARG A 131 12.45 21.09 8.17
C ARG A 131 11.44 20.00 7.73
N PRO A 132 10.36 20.35 7.01
CA PRO A 132 9.29 19.43 6.66
C PRO A 132 9.80 18.26 5.80
N ASP A 133 10.68 18.52 4.83
CA ASP A 133 11.22 17.48 3.93
C ASP A 133 12.02 16.41 4.70
N ARG A 134 12.79 16.83 5.72
CA ARG A 134 13.53 15.89 6.56
C ARG A 134 12.62 15.07 7.47
N ALA A 135 11.51 15.65 7.92
CA ALA A 135 10.51 14.93 8.72
C ALA A 135 9.82 13.85 7.88
N ILE A 136 9.39 14.21 6.67
CA ILE A 136 8.78 13.28 5.70
C ILE A 136 9.78 12.16 5.34
N ALA A 137 11.03 12.51 4.99
CA ALA A 137 12.04 11.53 4.64
C ALA A 137 12.32 10.52 5.77
N ARG A 138 12.42 10.98 7.01
CA ARG A 138 12.60 10.08 8.17
C ARG A 138 11.41 9.16 8.36
N LEU A 139 10.19 9.68 8.30
CA LEU A 139 8.96 8.91 8.45
C LEU A 139 8.86 7.83 7.35
N THR A 140 9.10 8.20 6.11
CA THR A 140 9.01 7.27 4.97
C THR A 140 10.12 6.21 5.00
N MET A 141 11.29 6.54 5.53
CA MET A 141 12.37 5.57 5.75
C MET A 141 11.98 4.52 6.79
N VAL A 142 11.37 4.94 7.91
CA VAL A 142 10.83 4.03 8.93
C VAL A 142 9.71 3.18 8.33
N GLY A 143 8.76 3.77 7.64
CA GLY A 143 7.66 3.03 7.02
C GLY A 143 8.06 2.05 5.91
N ALA A 144 9.18 2.29 5.24
CA ALA A 144 9.71 1.37 4.23
C ALA A 144 10.15 0.02 4.80
N MET A 145 10.46 -0.04 6.10
CA MET A 145 10.80 -1.31 6.79
C MET A 145 9.59 -2.20 7.06
N CYS A 146 8.38 -1.69 6.83
CA CYS A 146 7.15 -2.36 7.23
C CYS A 146 7.02 -3.79 6.64
N SER A 147 7.12 -3.94 5.31
CA SER A 147 7.00 -5.25 4.67
C SER A 147 8.13 -6.21 5.03
N ALA A 148 9.34 -5.67 5.24
CA ALA A 148 10.50 -6.45 5.65
C ALA A 148 10.33 -7.07 7.05
N ILE A 149 9.58 -6.40 7.93
CA ILE A 149 9.32 -6.86 9.30
C ILE A 149 8.04 -7.70 9.36
N TYR A 150 6.93 -7.18 8.82
CA TYR A 150 5.62 -7.77 9.06
C TYR A 150 5.37 -9.07 8.29
N LEU A 151 5.90 -9.24 7.08
CA LEU A 151 5.70 -10.49 6.34
C LEU A 151 6.32 -11.70 7.04
N PRO A 152 7.62 -11.70 7.38
CA PRO A 152 8.20 -12.84 8.10
C PRO A 152 7.68 -12.97 9.53
N MET A 153 7.44 -11.85 10.23
CA MET A 153 6.87 -11.87 11.58
C MET A 153 5.47 -12.49 11.57
N THR A 154 4.60 -12.11 10.64
CA THR A 154 3.24 -12.67 10.55
C THR A 154 3.28 -14.15 10.20
N ALA A 155 4.15 -14.60 9.28
CA ALA A 155 4.31 -16.00 8.95
C ALA A 155 4.71 -16.81 10.17
N TRP A 156 5.73 -16.35 10.91
CA TRP A 156 6.16 -16.99 12.15
C TRP A 156 5.04 -17.04 13.21
N MET A 157 4.30 -15.95 13.41
CA MET A 157 3.20 -15.90 14.38
C MET A 157 2.08 -16.86 13.99
N VAL A 158 1.76 -16.98 12.69
CA VAL A 158 0.75 -17.92 12.20
C VAL A 158 1.17 -19.36 12.44
N GLU A 159 2.41 -19.72 12.15
CA GLU A 159 2.94 -21.07 12.42
C GLU A 159 2.94 -21.40 13.91
N ALA A 160 3.25 -20.43 14.79
CA ALA A 160 3.34 -20.63 16.22
C ALA A 160 1.99 -20.61 16.94
N TRP A 161 1.04 -19.74 16.52
CA TRP A 161 -0.18 -19.44 17.30
C TRP A 161 -1.46 -19.53 16.49
N GLY A 162 -1.40 -19.84 15.20
CA GLY A 162 -2.52 -19.83 14.28
C GLY A 162 -2.98 -18.42 13.89
N TRP A 163 -3.79 -18.34 12.84
CA TRP A 163 -4.18 -17.07 12.24
C TRP A 163 -5.05 -16.17 13.13
N ARG A 164 -5.95 -16.77 13.97
CA ARG A 164 -6.84 -15.98 14.84
C ARG A 164 -6.06 -15.22 15.92
N THR A 165 -5.12 -15.89 16.58
CA THR A 165 -4.26 -15.26 17.60
C THR A 165 -3.35 -14.24 16.95
N THR A 166 -2.75 -14.56 15.81
CA THR A 166 -1.95 -13.61 15.02
C THR A 166 -2.77 -12.38 14.65
N GLY A 167 -3.99 -12.54 14.14
CA GLY A 167 -4.89 -11.45 13.83
C GLY A 167 -5.17 -10.53 15.03
N ARG A 168 -5.38 -11.11 16.22
CA ARG A 168 -5.56 -10.35 17.48
C ARG A 168 -4.33 -9.52 17.81
N VAL A 169 -3.15 -10.13 17.75
CA VAL A 169 -1.88 -9.43 18.03
C VAL A 169 -1.69 -8.28 17.06
N LEU A 170 -1.91 -8.50 15.76
CA LEU A 170 -1.80 -7.46 14.73
C LEU A 170 -2.79 -6.32 14.96
N ALA A 171 -4.04 -6.62 15.30
CA ALA A 171 -5.04 -5.61 15.64
C ALA A 171 -4.63 -4.79 16.88
N LEU A 172 -4.13 -5.45 17.92
CA LEU A 172 -3.63 -4.78 19.14
C LEU A 172 -2.40 -3.90 18.85
N LEU A 173 -1.50 -4.34 17.98
CA LEU A 173 -0.36 -3.50 17.55
C LEU A 173 -0.84 -2.24 16.78
N ALA A 174 -1.87 -2.37 15.93
CA ALA A 174 -2.48 -1.23 15.26
C ALA A 174 -3.13 -0.27 16.26
N VAL A 175 -3.87 -0.79 17.25
CA VAL A 175 -4.47 0.01 18.33
C VAL A 175 -3.39 0.73 19.14
N ALA A 176 -2.36 0.01 19.59
CA ALA A 176 -1.29 0.57 20.39
C ALA A 176 -0.53 1.69 19.65
N GLY A 177 -0.19 1.46 18.37
CA GLY A 177 0.42 2.48 17.52
C GLY A 177 -0.46 3.72 17.34
N ALA A 178 -1.76 3.51 17.15
CA ALA A 178 -2.73 4.59 17.03
C ALA A 178 -2.90 5.39 18.34
N LEU A 179 -3.03 4.74 19.48
CA LEU A 179 -3.12 5.40 20.78
C LEU A 179 -1.84 6.19 21.10
N LEU A 180 -0.68 5.63 20.77
CA LEU A 180 0.59 6.33 20.90
C LEU A 180 0.63 7.59 20.03
N ALA A 181 0.15 7.52 18.77
CA ALA A 181 0.08 8.68 17.90
C ALA A 181 -1.00 9.70 18.32
N ALA A 182 -2.13 9.23 18.87
CA ALA A 182 -3.16 10.10 19.43
C ALA A 182 -2.66 10.91 20.63
N SER A 183 -1.67 10.40 21.38
CA SER A 183 -1.04 11.11 22.52
C SER A 183 -0.28 12.38 22.10
N LEU A 184 0.02 12.56 20.79
CA LEU A 184 0.55 13.82 20.25
C LEU A 184 -0.48 14.97 20.34
N GLY A 185 -1.74 14.66 20.60
CA GLY A 185 -2.79 15.65 20.87
C GLY A 185 -3.15 16.46 19.60
N GLU A 186 -3.18 17.78 19.75
CA GLU A 186 -3.53 18.71 18.65
C GLU A 186 -2.37 18.99 17.68
N ALA A 187 -1.22 18.36 17.89
CA ALA A 187 -0.09 18.51 16.98
C ALA A 187 -0.50 18.15 15.52
N GLY A 188 -0.08 18.95 14.56
CA GLY A 188 -0.44 18.76 13.16
C GLY A 188 -1.80 19.35 12.75
N ARG A 189 -2.51 20.09 13.62
CA ARG A 189 -3.72 20.85 13.28
C ARG A 189 -3.39 21.94 12.24
N SER A 190 -4.33 22.23 11.35
CA SER A 190 -4.25 23.32 10.36
C SER A 190 -5.45 24.24 10.49
N GLU A 191 -5.23 25.54 10.29
CA GLU A 191 -6.30 26.54 10.24
C GLU A 191 -6.77 26.81 8.81
N GLU A 192 -6.03 26.38 7.80
CA GLU A 192 -6.37 26.57 6.39
C GLU A 192 -7.31 25.45 5.88
N VAL A 193 -8.52 25.80 5.53
CA VAL A 193 -9.48 24.93 4.83
C VAL A 193 -9.39 25.23 3.33
N ALA A 194 -8.98 24.26 2.52
CA ALA A 194 -8.94 24.38 1.07
C ALA A 194 -10.35 24.62 0.49
N SER A 195 -10.52 25.78 -0.18
CA SER A 195 -11.83 26.29 -0.67
C SER A 195 -12.03 26.15 -2.19
N GLN A 196 -11.62 25.07 -2.84
CA GLN A 196 -11.94 24.86 -4.25
C GLN A 196 -12.91 23.70 -4.44
N ASN A 197 -13.85 23.86 -5.41
CA ASN A 197 -14.75 22.78 -5.78
C ASN A 197 -13.99 21.70 -6.58
N PRO A 198 -13.64 20.57 -5.97
CA PRO A 198 -12.74 19.58 -6.56
C PRO A 198 -13.36 18.88 -7.78
N TRP A 199 -14.69 18.86 -7.89
CA TRP A 199 -15.38 18.10 -8.94
C TRP A 199 -15.26 18.73 -10.32
N ARG A 200 -15.28 20.06 -10.42
CA ARG A 200 -15.08 20.77 -11.71
C ARG A 200 -13.66 20.58 -12.20
N ALA A 201 -12.67 20.82 -11.33
CA ALA A 201 -11.26 20.62 -11.66
C ALA A 201 -10.95 19.19 -12.09
N MET A 202 -11.55 18.18 -11.42
CA MET A 202 -11.42 16.78 -11.79
C MET A 202 -12.02 16.47 -13.16
N ARG A 203 -13.21 17.00 -13.47
CA ARG A 203 -13.87 16.80 -14.77
C ARG A 203 -13.05 17.39 -15.92
N ASP A 204 -12.52 18.59 -15.73
CA ASP A 204 -11.70 19.29 -16.73
C ASP A 204 -10.36 18.55 -16.96
N ALA A 205 -9.74 18.06 -15.89
CA ALA A 205 -8.53 17.25 -15.98
C ALA A 205 -8.79 15.92 -16.75
N LEU A 206 -9.89 15.23 -16.44
CA LEU A 206 -10.27 13.99 -17.14
C LEU A 206 -10.65 14.23 -18.61
N GLY A 207 -10.95 15.46 -19.02
CA GLY A 207 -11.10 15.83 -20.42
C GLY A 207 -9.81 15.74 -21.24
N ARG A 208 -8.63 15.84 -20.58
CA ARG A 208 -7.31 15.83 -21.25
C ARG A 208 -6.84 14.39 -21.53
N PRO A 209 -6.60 13.98 -22.82
CA PRO A 209 -6.18 12.62 -23.14
C PRO A 209 -4.91 12.17 -22.46
N ALA A 210 -3.92 13.07 -22.29
CA ALA A 210 -2.65 12.78 -21.61
C ALA A 210 -2.86 12.39 -20.14
N ILE A 211 -3.78 13.06 -19.43
CA ILE A 211 -4.10 12.75 -18.05
C ILE A 211 -4.80 11.39 -17.94
N ARG A 212 -5.81 11.14 -18.80
CA ARG A 212 -6.48 9.83 -18.82
C ARG A 212 -5.53 8.67 -19.06
N ARG A 213 -4.58 8.87 -19.97
CA ARG A 213 -3.55 7.86 -20.28
C ARG A 213 -2.61 7.64 -19.09
N MET A 214 -2.13 8.70 -18.46
CA MET A 214 -1.32 8.60 -17.25
C MET A 214 -2.06 7.85 -16.15
N LEU A 215 -3.32 8.18 -15.91
CA LEU A 215 -4.14 7.51 -14.90
C LEU A 215 -4.38 6.05 -15.23
N LEU A 216 -4.61 5.70 -16.50
CA LEU A 216 -4.74 4.31 -16.94
C LEU A 216 -3.45 3.52 -16.70
N VAL A 217 -2.29 4.09 -17.04
CA VAL A 217 -0.99 3.47 -16.75
C VAL A 217 -0.80 3.25 -15.26
N PHE A 218 -1.09 4.26 -14.44
CA PHE A 218 -0.95 4.13 -12.98
C PHE A 218 -1.95 3.12 -12.41
N PHE A 219 -3.18 3.11 -12.88
CA PHE A 219 -4.17 2.11 -12.51
C PHE A 219 -3.68 0.68 -12.82
N LEU A 220 -3.21 0.41 -14.04
CA LEU A 220 -2.74 -0.92 -14.43
C LEU A 220 -1.52 -1.38 -13.59
N VAL A 221 -0.58 -0.49 -13.34
CA VAL A 221 0.59 -0.78 -12.50
C VAL A 221 0.16 -1.11 -11.08
N TRP A 222 -0.72 -0.30 -10.49
CA TRP A 222 -1.17 -0.54 -9.12
C TRP A 222 -2.13 -1.73 -9.03
N LEU A 223 -2.88 -2.03 -10.09
CA LEU A 223 -3.65 -3.27 -10.20
C LEU A 223 -2.73 -4.49 -10.08
N ALA A 224 -1.65 -4.52 -10.85
CA ALA A 224 -0.65 -5.59 -10.77
C ALA A 224 -0.02 -5.67 -9.38
N TYR A 225 0.42 -4.53 -8.83
CA TYR A 225 1.12 -4.51 -7.54
C TYR A 225 0.21 -4.92 -6.38
N THR A 226 -1.03 -4.44 -6.32
CA THR A 226 -1.95 -4.80 -5.23
C THR A 226 -2.40 -6.25 -5.31
N THR A 227 -2.58 -6.78 -6.53
CA THR A 227 -2.84 -8.21 -6.74
C THR A 227 -1.67 -9.04 -6.22
N ILE A 228 -0.46 -8.77 -6.69
CA ILE A 228 0.73 -9.54 -6.25
C ILE A 228 1.01 -9.32 -4.77
N LEU A 229 0.82 -8.13 -4.24
CA LEU A 229 0.99 -7.86 -2.82
C LEU A 229 0.06 -8.72 -1.94
N GLY A 230 -1.19 -8.87 -2.36
CA GLY A 230 -2.16 -9.71 -1.67
C GLY A 230 -1.84 -11.21 -1.79
N TYR A 231 -1.36 -11.64 -2.94
CA TYR A 231 -1.25 -13.07 -3.24
C TYR A 231 0.18 -13.60 -3.34
N GLN A 232 1.24 -12.80 -3.16
CA GLN A 232 2.64 -13.27 -3.26
C GLN A 232 2.93 -14.46 -2.33
N VAL A 233 2.40 -14.46 -1.11
CA VAL A 233 2.59 -15.56 -0.16
C VAL A 233 1.74 -16.77 -0.58
N PRO A 234 0.40 -16.66 -0.82
CA PRO A 234 -0.38 -17.75 -1.39
C PRO A 234 0.19 -18.36 -2.68
N ILE A 235 0.72 -17.54 -3.60
CA ILE A 235 1.37 -18.01 -4.84
C ILE A 235 2.58 -18.90 -4.50
N MET A 236 3.45 -18.46 -3.61
CA MET A 236 4.65 -19.19 -3.23
C MET A 236 4.32 -20.45 -2.42
N THR A 237 3.36 -20.42 -1.49
CA THR A 237 2.93 -21.60 -0.75
C THR A 237 2.18 -22.59 -1.64
N GLY A 238 1.36 -22.13 -2.57
CA GLY A 238 0.73 -22.96 -3.58
C GLY A 238 1.73 -23.66 -4.53
N ALA A 239 2.92 -23.10 -4.69
CA ALA A 239 4.04 -23.73 -5.40
C ALA A 239 4.90 -24.68 -4.52
N GLY A 240 4.50 -24.90 -3.25
CA GLY A 240 5.14 -25.84 -2.34
C GLY A 240 6.19 -25.23 -1.40
N LEU A 241 6.35 -23.92 -1.34
CA LEU A 241 7.22 -23.28 -0.34
C LEU A 241 6.50 -23.27 1.03
N SER A 242 7.28 -23.39 2.12
CA SER A 242 6.72 -23.22 3.47
C SER A 242 6.25 -21.77 3.68
N LEU A 243 5.30 -21.57 4.59
CA LEU A 243 4.77 -20.25 4.95
C LEU A 243 5.88 -19.31 5.43
N GLY A 244 6.80 -19.84 6.26
CA GLY A 244 7.97 -19.11 6.73
C GLY A 244 8.90 -18.68 5.58
N ALA A 245 9.18 -19.56 4.61
CA ALA A 245 10.00 -19.22 3.44
C ALA A 245 9.32 -18.15 2.57
N ALA A 246 8.02 -18.29 2.29
CA ALA A 246 7.25 -17.34 1.52
C ALA A 246 7.18 -15.97 2.22
N GLY A 247 6.98 -15.95 3.54
CA GLY A 247 7.01 -14.74 4.36
C GLY A 247 8.40 -14.05 4.34
N ALA A 248 9.48 -14.83 4.45
CA ALA A 248 10.85 -14.31 4.38
C ALA A 248 11.17 -13.69 3.01
N LEU A 249 10.78 -14.36 1.92
CA LEU A 249 10.93 -13.82 0.55
C LEU A 249 10.11 -12.54 0.32
N GLY A 250 8.90 -12.48 0.84
CA GLY A 250 8.10 -11.27 0.85
C GLY A 250 8.77 -10.13 1.65
N GLY A 251 9.40 -10.47 2.78
CA GLY A 251 10.21 -9.53 3.57
C GLY A 251 11.44 -9.04 2.81
N LEU A 252 12.15 -9.94 2.15
CA LEU A 252 13.32 -9.63 1.30
C LEU A 252 12.91 -8.66 0.17
N ARG A 253 11.72 -8.84 -0.43
CA ARG A 253 11.17 -7.89 -1.39
C ARG A 253 11.03 -6.49 -0.78
N GLY A 254 10.64 -6.39 0.50
CA GLY A 254 10.59 -5.12 1.22
C GLY A 254 11.95 -4.45 1.35
N PHE A 255 12.99 -5.19 1.64
CA PHE A 255 14.37 -4.68 1.60
C PHE A 255 14.77 -4.23 0.19
N GLY A 256 14.42 -4.99 -0.85
CA GLY A 256 14.64 -4.63 -2.24
C GLY A 256 14.11 -3.23 -2.60
N GLN A 257 12.97 -2.82 -2.02
CA GLN A 257 12.41 -1.48 -2.25
C GLN A 257 13.33 -0.35 -1.76
N LEU A 258 14.11 -0.56 -0.70
CA LEU A 258 15.06 0.45 -0.22
C LEU A 258 16.18 0.66 -1.25
N PHE A 259 16.72 -0.42 -1.80
CA PHE A 259 17.76 -0.33 -2.83
C PHE A 259 17.27 0.39 -4.09
N GLY A 260 16.01 0.14 -4.51
CA GLY A 260 15.40 0.81 -5.66
C GLY A 260 15.25 2.33 -5.50
N ARG A 261 15.27 2.84 -4.28
CA ARG A 261 15.22 4.28 -3.98
C ARG A 261 16.61 4.92 -3.85
N MET A 262 17.63 4.12 -3.53
CA MET A 262 18.99 4.63 -3.33
C MET A 262 19.58 5.12 -4.66
N GLY A 263 20.12 6.31 -4.67
CA GLY A 263 20.76 6.91 -5.86
C GLY A 263 19.81 7.26 -7.02
N LEU A 264 18.49 7.10 -6.85
CA LEU A 264 17.50 7.29 -7.90
C LEU A 264 17.58 8.67 -8.55
N MET A 265 17.82 9.72 -7.77
CA MET A 265 17.87 11.10 -8.28
C MET A 265 18.98 11.30 -9.29
N GLY A 266 20.20 10.83 -9.00
CA GLY A 266 21.32 10.93 -9.95
C GLY A 266 21.09 10.15 -11.25
N VAL A 267 20.36 9.03 -11.17
CA VAL A 267 19.98 8.25 -12.35
C VAL A 267 18.88 8.97 -13.14
N VAL A 268 17.92 9.61 -12.46
CA VAL A 268 16.86 10.42 -13.11
C VAL A 268 17.44 11.62 -13.86
N GLU A 269 18.41 12.32 -13.28
CA GLU A 269 19.08 13.44 -13.93
C GLU A 269 19.79 13.03 -15.23
N ARG A 270 20.35 11.81 -15.25
CA ARG A 270 21.10 11.30 -16.42
C ARG A 270 20.21 10.73 -17.52
N PHE A 271 19.13 9.99 -17.17
CA PHE A 271 18.35 9.20 -18.12
C PHE A 271 16.91 9.70 -18.33
N GLY A 272 16.45 10.61 -17.49
CA GLY A 272 15.09 11.14 -17.50
C GLY A 272 14.07 10.22 -16.83
N ALA A 273 13.05 10.82 -16.21
CA ALA A 273 12.02 10.10 -15.47
C ALA A 273 11.19 9.14 -16.34
N ASP A 274 10.90 9.53 -17.57
CA ASP A 274 10.09 8.76 -18.53
C ASP A 274 10.70 7.41 -18.89
N ARG A 275 12.01 7.42 -19.17
CA ARG A 275 12.75 6.19 -19.54
C ARG A 275 12.88 5.27 -18.34
N LEU A 276 13.19 5.85 -17.18
CA LEU A 276 13.34 5.08 -15.95
C LEU A 276 12.02 4.49 -15.46
N LEU A 277 10.92 5.21 -15.59
CA LEU A 277 9.60 4.70 -15.24
C LEU A 277 9.19 3.52 -16.12
N ARG A 278 9.43 3.61 -17.43
CA ARG A 278 9.23 2.49 -18.37
C ARG A 278 10.09 1.28 -18.01
N LEU A 279 11.37 1.53 -17.73
CA LEU A 279 12.31 0.46 -17.34
C LEU A 279 11.86 -0.18 -16.02
N ALA A 280 11.42 0.60 -15.03
CA ALA A 280 10.92 0.08 -13.76
C ALA A 280 9.71 -0.84 -13.97
N TYR A 281 8.77 -0.49 -14.85
CA TYR A 281 7.63 -1.34 -15.14
C TYR A 281 8.01 -2.62 -15.89
N ALA A 282 8.91 -2.52 -16.87
CA ALA A 282 9.42 -3.69 -17.59
C ALA A 282 10.18 -4.65 -16.66
N VAL A 283 11.05 -4.11 -15.80
CA VAL A 283 11.79 -4.88 -14.79
C VAL A 283 10.83 -5.48 -13.76
N SER A 284 9.76 -4.75 -13.36
CA SER A 284 8.72 -5.31 -12.49
C SER A 284 8.00 -6.49 -13.14
N ALA A 285 7.68 -6.40 -14.44
CA ALA A 285 7.04 -7.50 -15.16
C ALA A 285 7.92 -8.76 -15.15
N VAL A 286 9.20 -8.62 -15.42
CA VAL A 286 10.18 -9.72 -15.33
C VAL A 286 10.28 -10.25 -13.90
N GLY A 287 10.38 -9.35 -12.91
CA GLY A 287 10.43 -9.72 -11.50
C GLY A 287 9.20 -10.53 -11.06
N VAL A 288 8.01 -10.08 -11.43
CA VAL A 288 6.75 -10.79 -11.11
C VAL A 288 6.67 -12.14 -11.83
N ALA A 289 7.17 -12.24 -13.07
CA ALA A 289 7.17 -13.50 -13.82
C ALA A 289 7.98 -14.62 -13.14
N PHE A 290 8.98 -14.32 -12.31
CA PHE A 290 9.70 -15.33 -11.53
C PHE A 290 8.79 -16.11 -10.57
N LEU A 291 7.64 -15.56 -10.16
CA LEU A 291 6.68 -16.29 -9.33
C LEU A 291 6.07 -17.52 -10.05
N LEU A 292 6.11 -17.56 -11.38
CA LEU A 292 5.62 -18.72 -12.16
C LEU A 292 6.51 -19.97 -12.00
N VAL A 293 7.77 -19.80 -11.58
CA VAL A 293 8.74 -20.89 -11.50
C VAL A 293 8.56 -21.73 -10.23
N GLY A 294 8.08 -21.14 -9.13
CA GLY A 294 7.72 -21.87 -7.91
C GLY A 294 8.90 -22.43 -7.11
N THR A 295 10.12 -21.90 -7.26
CA THR A 295 11.31 -22.33 -6.53
C THR A 295 11.87 -21.23 -5.63
N VAL A 296 12.64 -21.60 -4.58
CA VAL A 296 13.28 -20.61 -3.69
C VAL A 296 14.20 -19.65 -4.46
N PRO A 297 15.08 -20.10 -5.39
CA PRO A 297 15.89 -19.17 -6.18
C PRO A 297 15.05 -18.18 -7.01
N ALA A 298 13.96 -18.64 -7.60
CA ALA A 298 13.04 -17.76 -8.34
C ALA A 298 12.32 -16.78 -7.40
N GLY A 299 11.96 -17.20 -6.20
CA GLY A 299 11.42 -16.32 -5.15
C GLY A 299 12.42 -15.25 -4.71
N ILE A 300 13.70 -15.56 -4.62
CA ILE A 300 14.77 -14.58 -4.37
C ILE A 300 14.88 -13.60 -5.55
N ALA A 301 14.88 -14.10 -6.78
CA ALA A 301 14.90 -13.26 -7.98
C ALA A 301 13.67 -12.30 -8.02
N TYR A 302 12.47 -12.82 -7.75
CA TYR A 302 11.28 -12.01 -7.57
C TYR A 302 11.48 -10.92 -6.50
N ALA A 303 11.93 -11.31 -5.32
CA ALA A 303 12.08 -10.40 -4.19
C ALA A 303 13.06 -9.25 -4.50
N VAL A 304 14.17 -9.54 -5.13
CA VAL A 304 15.19 -8.53 -5.49
C VAL A 304 14.73 -7.67 -6.65
N VAL A 305 14.31 -8.29 -7.76
CA VAL A 305 13.99 -7.58 -9.01
C VAL A 305 12.68 -6.79 -8.89
N ALA A 306 11.59 -7.43 -8.44
CA ALA A 306 10.32 -6.75 -8.25
C ALA A 306 10.37 -5.78 -7.06
N GLY A 307 11.15 -6.09 -6.00
CA GLY A 307 11.34 -5.20 -4.88
C GLY A 307 12.02 -3.90 -5.30
N ALA A 308 13.16 -3.97 -5.95
CA ALA A 308 13.91 -2.79 -6.40
C ALA A 308 13.08 -1.92 -7.37
N SER A 309 12.43 -2.53 -8.35
CA SER A 309 11.60 -1.81 -9.32
C SER A 309 10.37 -1.13 -8.68
N LEU A 310 9.70 -1.81 -7.75
CA LEU A 310 8.59 -1.23 -6.98
C LEU A 310 9.05 -0.06 -6.11
N GLY A 311 10.23 -0.18 -5.50
CA GLY A 311 10.83 0.90 -4.70
C GLY A 311 11.05 2.18 -5.49
N ALA A 312 11.49 2.06 -6.75
CA ALA A 312 11.70 3.20 -7.66
C ALA A 312 10.38 3.75 -8.24
N THR A 313 9.34 2.94 -8.36
CA THR A 313 8.10 3.30 -9.07
C THR A 313 7.40 4.52 -8.48
N SER A 314 7.14 4.54 -7.17
CA SER A 314 6.39 5.65 -6.54
C SER A 314 7.07 7.01 -6.69
N PRO A 315 8.38 7.18 -6.41
CA PRO A 315 9.04 8.45 -6.65
C PRO A 315 9.12 8.80 -8.14
N LEU A 316 9.33 7.82 -9.03
CA LEU A 316 9.36 8.05 -10.47
C LEU A 316 7.99 8.52 -11.01
N GLN A 317 6.88 7.97 -10.51
CA GLN A 317 5.53 8.43 -10.88
C GLN A 317 5.30 9.89 -10.49
N ALA A 318 5.73 10.29 -9.30
CA ALA A 318 5.62 11.67 -8.84
C ALA A 318 6.49 12.63 -9.68
N ILE A 319 7.74 12.23 -9.99
CA ILE A 319 8.63 13.03 -10.84
C ILE A 319 8.07 13.14 -12.27
N TYR A 320 7.60 12.02 -12.85
CA TYR A 320 6.96 11.99 -14.16
C TYR A 320 5.76 12.95 -14.23
N ALA A 321 4.89 12.94 -13.23
CA ALA A 321 3.75 13.85 -13.18
C ALA A 321 4.21 15.33 -13.12
N ARG A 322 5.24 15.62 -12.31
CA ARG A 322 5.80 17.00 -12.19
C ARG A 322 6.48 17.50 -13.45
N THR A 323 7.08 16.63 -14.25
CA THR A 323 7.76 17.03 -15.49
C THR A 323 6.82 17.18 -16.67
N ARG A 324 5.61 16.63 -16.60
CA ARG A 324 4.64 16.60 -17.71
C ARG A 324 3.47 17.56 -17.55
N PHE A 325 3.20 18.00 -16.34
CA PHE A 325 2.02 18.81 -16.04
C PHE A 325 2.39 20.05 -15.21
N ASP A 326 1.59 21.10 -15.37
CA ASP A 326 1.80 22.36 -14.65
C ASP A 326 1.72 22.18 -13.14
N ALA A 327 2.51 22.96 -12.40
CA ALA A 327 2.53 22.93 -10.95
C ALA A 327 1.13 23.19 -10.31
N ARG A 328 0.28 23.93 -11.02
CA ARG A 328 -1.12 24.21 -10.60
C ARG A 328 -1.99 22.97 -10.58
N ASP A 329 -1.74 22.02 -11.49
CA ASP A 329 -2.52 20.78 -11.63
C ASP A 329 -1.99 19.65 -10.72
N LEU A 330 -0.80 19.79 -10.11
CA LEU A 330 -0.14 18.72 -9.37
C LEU A 330 -0.96 18.17 -8.20
N GLY A 331 -1.61 19.03 -7.40
CA GLY A 331 -2.44 18.57 -6.30
C GLY A 331 -3.64 17.74 -6.77
N LEU A 332 -4.29 18.18 -7.86
CA LEU A 332 -5.38 17.45 -8.50
C LEU A 332 -4.90 16.11 -9.07
N LEU A 333 -3.75 16.10 -9.76
CA LEU A 333 -3.18 14.89 -10.34
C LEU A 333 -2.78 13.86 -9.28
N MET A 334 -2.24 14.30 -8.14
CA MET A 334 -1.96 13.42 -7.01
C MET A 334 -3.25 12.83 -6.40
N GLY A 335 -4.32 13.63 -6.33
CA GLY A 335 -5.66 13.15 -5.93
C GLY A 335 -6.24 12.12 -6.89
N LEU A 336 -6.17 12.37 -8.20
CA LEU A 336 -6.59 11.43 -9.25
C LEU A 336 -5.74 10.15 -9.27
N GLN A 337 -4.44 10.26 -9.03
CA GLN A 337 -3.57 9.10 -8.84
C GLN A 337 -4.01 8.29 -7.62
N GLY A 338 -4.32 8.94 -6.51
CA GLY A 338 -4.84 8.27 -5.31
C GLY A 338 -6.13 7.48 -5.58
N LEU A 339 -7.05 8.05 -6.37
CA LEU A 339 -8.27 7.36 -6.82
C LEU A 339 -7.94 6.14 -7.70
N ALA A 340 -7.03 6.29 -8.66
CA ALA A 340 -6.60 5.18 -9.51
C ALA A 340 -5.98 4.04 -8.70
N VAL A 341 -5.15 4.37 -7.72
CA VAL A 341 -4.54 3.41 -6.78
C VAL A 341 -5.60 2.73 -5.92
N GLY A 342 -6.56 3.49 -5.39
CA GLY A 342 -7.66 2.95 -4.58
C GLY A 342 -8.56 1.99 -5.36
N LEU A 343 -8.94 2.36 -6.59
CA LEU A 343 -9.71 1.49 -7.48
C LEU A 343 -8.92 0.24 -7.88
N ALA A 344 -7.64 0.39 -8.21
CA ALA A 344 -6.76 -0.73 -8.53
C ALA A 344 -6.60 -1.68 -7.33
N GLY A 345 -6.44 -1.13 -6.13
CA GLY A 345 -6.40 -1.89 -4.88
C GLY A 345 -7.69 -2.61 -4.56
N GLY A 346 -8.83 -2.02 -4.95
CA GLY A 346 -10.14 -2.66 -4.83
C GLY A 346 -10.35 -3.82 -5.81
N ILE A 347 -9.97 -3.62 -7.06
CA ILE A 347 -10.24 -4.57 -8.16
C ILE A 347 -9.19 -5.69 -8.21
N GLY A 348 -7.91 -5.36 -8.03
CA GLY A 348 -6.80 -6.31 -8.23
C GLY A 348 -6.93 -7.60 -7.42
N PRO A 349 -7.10 -7.53 -6.09
CA PRO A 349 -7.27 -8.72 -5.28
C PRO A 349 -8.53 -9.53 -5.61
N VAL A 350 -9.62 -8.86 -6.01
CA VAL A 350 -10.84 -9.56 -6.45
C VAL A 350 -10.57 -10.37 -7.72
N VAL A 351 -9.94 -9.74 -8.72
CA VAL A 351 -9.57 -10.43 -9.98
C VAL A 351 -8.63 -11.60 -9.69
N GLY A 352 -7.63 -11.41 -8.81
CA GLY A 352 -6.71 -12.48 -8.42
C GLY A 352 -7.42 -13.66 -7.76
N GLY A 353 -8.34 -13.40 -6.82
CA GLY A 353 -9.13 -14.43 -6.15
C GLY A 353 -10.06 -15.18 -7.09
N VAL A 354 -10.82 -14.46 -7.93
CA VAL A 354 -11.74 -15.06 -8.91
C VAL A 354 -10.97 -15.93 -9.91
N THR A 355 -9.86 -15.46 -10.44
CA THR A 355 -9.07 -16.27 -11.40
C THR A 355 -8.53 -17.53 -10.74
N HIS A 356 -8.10 -17.48 -9.51
CA HIS A 356 -7.66 -18.65 -8.77
C HIS A 356 -8.80 -19.64 -8.52
N ASP A 357 -9.95 -19.19 -8.01
CA ASP A 357 -11.08 -20.07 -7.69
C ASP A 357 -11.68 -20.74 -8.95
N LEU A 358 -11.62 -20.05 -10.12
CA LEU A 358 -12.10 -20.60 -11.41
C LEU A 358 -11.12 -21.61 -12.03
N THR A 359 -9.81 -21.45 -11.81
CA THR A 359 -8.79 -22.26 -12.52
C THR A 359 -8.06 -23.25 -11.63
N GLY A 360 -8.18 -23.13 -10.29
CA GLY A 360 -7.38 -23.89 -9.33
C GLY A 360 -5.88 -23.56 -9.36
N SER A 361 -5.47 -22.47 -10.02
CA SER A 361 -4.07 -22.11 -10.25
C SER A 361 -3.81 -20.63 -10.07
N TRP A 362 -2.64 -20.29 -9.55
CA TRP A 362 -2.15 -18.91 -9.46
C TRP A 362 -1.52 -18.39 -10.77
N THR A 363 -1.25 -19.27 -11.73
CA THR A 363 -0.63 -18.91 -13.02
C THR A 363 -1.40 -17.79 -13.75
N PRO A 364 -2.73 -17.85 -13.91
CA PRO A 364 -3.46 -16.78 -14.58
C PRO A 364 -3.38 -15.45 -13.84
N THR A 365 -3.41 -15.46 -12.50
CA THR A 365 -3.26 -14.25 -11.67
C THR A 365 -1.91 -13.58 -11.90
N VAL A 366 -0.82 -14.35 -11.93
CA VAL A 366 0.52 -13.82 -12.21
C VAL A 366 0.62 -13.30 -13.64
N LEU A 367 0.09 -14.03 -14.62
CA LEU A 367 0.10 -13.60 -16.03
C LEU A 367 -0.69 -12.30 -16.25
N LEU A 368 -1.85 -12.14 -15.62
CA LEU A 368 -2.62 -10.89 -15.66
C LEU A 368 -1.82 -9.71 -15.08
N ALA A 369 -1.13 -9.92 -13.96
CA ALA A 369 -0.29 -8.89 -13.37
C ALA A 369 0.89 -8.53 -14.29
N VAL A 370 1.55 -9.52 -14.90
CA VAL A 370 2.62 -9.32 -15.90
C VAL A 370 2.07 -8.56 -17.11
N ALA A 371 0.92 -8.97 -17.65
CA ALA A 371 0.28 -8.31 -18.79
C ALA A 371 -0.06 -6.84 -18.48
N ALA A 372 -0.55 -6.53 -17.29
CA ALA A 372 -0.84 -5.16 -16.86
C ALA A 372 0.45 -4.31 -16.79
N LEU A 373 1.56 -4.86 -16.29
CA LEU A 373 2.86 -4.18 -16.24
C LEU A 373 3.46 -3.97 -17.63
N VAL A 374 3.39 -4.97 -18.50
CA VAL A 374 3.81 -4.86 -19.91
C VAL A 374 2.96 -3.84 -20.66
N GLY A 375 1.63 -3.90 -20.52
CA GLY A 375 0.70 -2.92 -21.08
C GLY A 375 1.01 -1.49 -20.65
N SER A 376 1.33 -1.30 -19.36
CA SER A 376 1.75 0.00 -18.82
C SER A 376 3.06 0.49 -19.45
N THR A 377 4.02 -0.40 -19.66
CA THR A 377 5.30 -0.08 -20.32
C THR A 377 5.08 0.37 -21.78
N LEU A 378 4.21 -0.33 -22.51
CA LEU A 378 3.89 -0.02 -23.91
C LEU A 378 3.07 1.28 -24.04
N LEU A 379 2.12 1.52 -23.14
CA LEU A 379 1.34 2.74 -23.11
C LEU A 379 2.21 3.98 -22.85
N LEU A 380 3.23 3.89 -22.02
CA LEU A 380 4.20 4.98 -21.81
C LEU A 380 5.14 5.17 -23.01
N ARG A 381 5.48 4.09 -23.75
CA ARG A 381 6.35 4.19 -24.93
C ARG A 381 5.70 5.00 -26.06
N ASN A 382 4.40 4.91 -26.20
CA ASN A 382 3.64 5.57 -27.25
C ASN A 382 3.14 6.96 -26.85
N ASP A 383 3.69 7.59 -25.80
CA ASP A 383 3.28 8.92 -25.37
C ASP A 383 3.98 10.01 -26.21
N PRO A 384 3.29 10.66 -27.18
CA PRO A 384 3.88 11.69 -28.03
C PRO A 384 4.06 13.04 -27.33
N GLY A 385 3.65 13.15 -26.05
CA GLY A 385 3.59 14.38 -25.26
C GLY A 385 4.91 14.82 -24.62
N GLY A 386 6.04 14.48 -25.18
CA GLY A 386 7.37 14.85 -24.68
C GLY A 386 8.00 16.03 -25.43
N ARG A 387 7.31 17.17 -25.62
CA ARG A 387 7.93 18.47 -25.94
C ARG A 387 7.06 19.58 -25.39
#